data_c40027581ae8971d586c946987cea9d8
#
_entry.id   c40027581ae8971d586c946987cea9d8
#
_cell.length_a   1.000
_cell.length_b   1.000
_cell.length_c   1.000
_cell.angle_alpha   90.00
_cell.angle_beta   90.00
_cell.angle_gamma   90.00
#
_symmetry.space_group_name_H-M   'P 1'
#
loop_
_entity.id
_entity.type
_entity.pdbx_description
1 polymer ?
#
loop_
_entity_poly.entity_id
_entity_poly.type
_entity_poly.pdbx_seq_one_letter_code
_entity_poly.pdbx_strand_id
1 'polypeptide(L)'
;MFFQQFADENFILNNLHKWYGHDCQISQLSKGSENLNYLLAGQLVVRVLYLAKSSPIFSQAFPYLEREVYFVNTLYENKLNALRYLSFPDGKFIHRLDVKDGSLFFLKYPYLKGERMTFSSSNLSELARKLANIHNFSQRYLMTFERVPFYDDLISSLHFRAFSYNPQLERIVLGYQALWKIFQENTETLKSMKSEKRNIFIHNDLHNENLLLCEKEVAILDFGDCRYSLPEEDIGTLFWGILQKVEGAKYEEMLDHFFKYYSRPIDKTVSFRYALQRFLDIHLYYLNENLKEPGLIKYQKEKFNKEEAMIDFLISKITE
;
A
#
# COMPACT_ATOMS: atom_id res chain seq x y z
N MET A 1 -2.18 -2.98 -8.84
CA MET A 1 -0.95 -3.80 -8.84
C MET A 1 -0.33 -3.78 -10.24
N PHE A 2 0.88 -3.22 -10.36
CA PHE A 2 1.56 -3.07 -11.65
C PHE A 2 2.76 -3.98 -11.76
N PHE A 3 3.43 -4.18 -10.64
CA PHE A 3 4.56 -5.09 -10.55
C PHE A 3 4.05 -6.51 -10.34
N GLN A 4 4.79 -7.48 -10.87
CA GLN A 4 4.46 -8.90 -10.84
C GLN A 4 5.63 -9.67 -10.23
N GLN A 5 5.39 -10.88 -9.78
CA GLN A 5 6.48 -11.76 -9.37
C GLN A 5 7.28 -12.20 -10.59
N PHE A 6 8.61 -12.08 -10.50
CA PHE A 6 9.52 -12.65 -11.49
C PHE A 6 9.78 -14.12 -11.15
N ALA A 7 9.55 -15.01 -12.11
CA ALA A 7 9.59 -16.44 -11.87
C ALA A 7 11.02 -17.01 -11.72
N ASP A 8 12.02 -16.35 -12.32
CA ASP A 8 13.41 -16.83 -12.29
C ASP A 8 14.19 -16.20 -11.13
N GLU A 9 14.03 -16.78 -9.94
CA GLU A 9 14.75 -16.34 -8.74
C GLU A 9 16.27 -16.57 -8.85
N ASN A 10 16.71 -17.59 -9.59
CA ASN A 10 18.14 -17.86 -9.82
C ASN A 10 18.79 -16.73 -10.62
N PHE A 11 18.08 -16.16 -11.58
CA PHE A 11 18.55 -14.99 -12.33
C PHE A 11 18.80 -13.80 -11.39
N ILE A 12 17.89 -13.55 -10.45
CA ILE A 12 18.05 -12.49 -9.47
C ILE A 12 19.26 -12.75 -8.58
N LEU A 13 19.36 -13.95 -8.00
CA LEU A 13 20.47 -14.32 -7.10
C LEU A 13 21.82 -14.20 -7.79
N ASN A 14 21.94 -14.66 -9.04
CA ASN A 14 23.16 -14.54 -9.82
C ASN A 14 23.59 -13.08 -10.03
N ASN A 15 22.65 -12.18 -10.27
CA ASN A 15 22.96 -10.76 -10.39
C ASN A 15 23.33 -10.12 -9.06
N LEU A 16 22.68 -10.49 -7.96
CA LEU A 16 23.06 -10.04 -6.62
C LEU A 16 24.48 -10.51 -6.25
N HIS A 17 24.81 -11.78 -6.48
CA HIS A 17 26.17 -12.29 -6.28
C HIS A 17 27.22 -11.60 -7.17
N LYS A 18 26.87 -11.26 -8.40
CA LYS A 18 27.74 -10.49 -9.28
C LYS A 18 28.04 -9.08 -8.75
N TRP A 19 27.08 -8.44 -8.08
CA TRP A 19 27.25 -7.08 -7.55
C TRP A 19 27.89 -7.04 -6.15
N TYR A 20 27.59 -8.05 -5.32
CA TYR A 20 28.01 -8.07 -3.89
C TYR A 20 29.06 -9.11 -3.57
N GLY A 21 29.49 -9.92 -4.55
CA GLY A 21 30.45 -11.01 -4.38
C GLY A 21 29.79 -12.36 -4.10
N HIS A 22 30.45 -13.44 -4.55
CA HIS A 22 29.95 -14.81 -4.38
C HIS A 22 29.89 -15.24 -2.90
N ASP A 23 30.74 -14.66 -2.04
CA ASP A 23 30.78 -14.97 -0.61
C ASP A 23 29.71 -14.18 0.19
N CYS A 24 28.98 -13.28 -0.43
CA CYS A 24 27.90 -12.56 0.21
C CYS A 24 26.75 -13.52 0.59
N GLN A 25 26.45 -13.60 1.88
CA GLN A 25 25.29 -14.35 2.35
C GLN A 25 24.01 -13.62 1.91
N ILE A 26 23.19 -14.30 1.12
CA ILE A 26 21.92 -13.80 0.61
C ILE A 26 20.81 -14.73 1.09
N SER A 27 19.81 -14.17 1.74
CA SER A 27 18.59 -14.90 2.13
C SER A 27 17.35 -14.13 1.71
N GLN A 28 16.33 -14.85 1.27
CA GLN A 28 15.04 -14.24 0.98
C GLN A 28 14.31 -13.90 2.28
N LEU A 29 13.98 -12.63 2.48
CA LEU A 29 13.23 -12.15 3.66
C LEU A 29 11.72 -12.36 3.53
N SER A 30 11.19 -11.97 2.37
CA SER A 30 9.76 -12.06 2.12
C SER A 30 9.49 -12.20 0.63
N LYS A 31 8.38 -12.85 0.33
CA LYS A 31 7.80 -12.95 -0.99
C LYS A 31 6.45 -12.23 -0.96
N GLY A 32 6.47 -10.94 -1.29
CA GLY A 32 5.26 -10.14 -1.45
C GLY A 32 4.51 -10.49 -2.74
N SER A 33 3.33 -9.93 -2.92
CA SER A 33 2.55 -10.10 -4.17
C SER A 33 3.22 -9.43 -5.37
N GLU A 34 3.98 -8.37 -5.15
CA GLU A 34 4.56 -7.52 -6.21
C GLU A 34 6.09 -7.44 -6.17
N ASN A 35 6.72 -7.83 -5.06
CA ASN A 35 8.15 -7.67 -4.88
C ASN A 35 8.78 -8.87 -4.17
N LEU A 36 10.08 -9.00 -4.37
CA LEU A 36 10.94 -9.94 -3.66
C LEU A 36 11.95 -9.13 -2.84
N ASN A 37 12.11 -9.49 -1.58
CA ASN A 37 13.08 -8.83 -0.70
C ASN A 37 14.16 -9.82 -0.29
N TYR A 38 15.41 -9.45 -0.50
CA TYR A 38 16.59 -10.24 -0.14
C TYR A 38 17.43 -9.54 0.92
N LEU A 39 17.77 -10.26 1.98
CA LEU A 39 18.70 -9.80 3.01
C LEU A 39 20.12 -10.18 2.63
N LEU A 40 21.00 -9.21 2.55
CA LEU A 40 22.42 -9.36 2.24
C LEU A 40 23.24 -9.14 3.51
N ALA A 41 24.05 -10.13 3.84
CA ALA A 41 24.96 -10.12 4.99
C ALA A 41 24.31 -9.68 6.32
N GLY A 42 23.00 -9.89 6.48
CA GLY A 42 22.25 -9.52 7.68
C GLY A 42 22.04 -8.01 7.91
N GLN A 43 22.43 -7.15 6.97
CA GLN A 43 22.46 -5.70 7.18
C GLN A 43 21.74 -4.87 6.10
N LEU A 44 21.61 -5.41 4.93
CA LEU A 44 21.09 -4.68 3.77
C LEU A 44 19.94 -5.44 3.14
N VAL A 45 18.86 -4.77 2.82
CA VAL A 45 17.75 -5.34 2.04
C VAL A 45 17.84 -4.84 0.61
N VAL A 46 17.72 -5.76 -0.34
CA VAL A 46 17.49 -5.44 -1.74
C VAL A 46 16.07 -5.85 -2.12
N ARG A 47 15.27 -4.86 -2.48
CA ARG A 47 13.92 -5.01 -3.02
C ARG A 47 14.02 -5.14 -4.54
N VAL A 48 13.41 -6.18 -5.07
CA VAL A 48 13.37 -6.47 -6.50
C VAL A 48 11.92 -6.43 -6.98
N LEU A 49 11.66 -5.60 -7.98
CA LEU A 49 10.36 -5.41 -8.60
C LEU A 49 10.46 -5.82 -10.08
N TYR A 50 9.47 -6.54 -10.57
CA TYR A 50 9.38 -6.88 -11.99
C TYR A 50 8.17 -6.19 -12.63
N LEU A 51 8.40 -5.59 -13.79
CA LEU A 51 7.34 -4.97 -14.58
C LEU A 51 7.38 -5.53 -16.00
N ALA A 52 6.26 -6.12 -16.42
CA ALA A 52 6.12 -6.64 -17.79
C ALA A 52 6.04 -5.49 -18.81
N LYS A 53 6.59 -5.70 -20.00
CA LYS A 53 6.48 -4.73 -21.12
C LYS A 53 5.04 -4.43 -21.53
N SER A 54 4.14 -5.38 -21.30
CA SER A 54 2.70 -5.21 -21.54
C SER A 54 1.99 -4.33 -20.50
N SER A 55 2.66 -4.00 -19.40
CA SER A 55 2.07 -3.13 -18.38
C SER A 55 1.84 -1.72 -18.93
N PRO A 56 0.67 -1.11 -18.69
CA PRO A 56 0.35 0.23 -19.15
C PRO A 56 1.27 1.31 -18.57
N ILE A 57 1.96 1.01 -17.46
CA ILE A 57 2.88 1.94 -16.80
C ILE A 57 4.35 1.66 -17.12
N PHE A 58 4.66 0.75 -18.05
CA PHE A 58 6.05 0.32 -18.29
C PHE A 58 7.01 1.50 -18.56
N SER A 59 6.57 2.48 -19.37
CA SER A 59 7.36 3.67 -19.67
C SER A 59 7.49 4.65 -18.49
N GLN A 60 6.61 4.55 -17.50
CA GLN A 60 6.56 5.43 -16.34
C GLN A 60 7.15 4.81 -15.06
N ALA A 61 7.58 3.54 -15.13
CA ALA A 61 8.07 2.82 -13.95
C ALA A 61 9.27 3.49 -13.28
N PHE A 62 10.21 4.00 -14.08
CA PHE A 62 11.41 4.63 -13.55
C PHE A 62 11.10 5.96 -12.84
N PRO A 63 10.40 6.93 -13.45
CA PRO A 63 9.95 8.13 -12.76
C PRO A 63 9.15 7.85 -11.47
N TYR A 64 8.35 6.80 -11.48
CA TYR A 64 7.59 6.39 -10.31
C TYR A 64 8.47 5.96 -9.14
N LEU A 65 9.43 5.08 -9.40
CA LEU A 65 10.38 4.62 -8.39
C LEU A 65 11.32 5.74 -7.92
N GLU A 66 11.72 6.65 -8.82
CA GLU A 66 12.50 7.85 -8.44
C GLU A 66 11.73 8.73 -7.46
N ARG A 67 10.43 8.90 -7.68
CA ARG A 67 9.56 9.65 -6.77
C ARG A 67 9.46 8.98 -5.40
N GLU A 68 9.26 7.65 -5.36
CA GLU A 68 9.26 6.88 -4.12
C GLU A 68 10.58 7.08 -3.36
N VAL A 69 11.71 6.86 -4.01
CA VAL A 69 13.05 7.02 -3.44
C VAL A 69 13.25 8.42 -2.88
N TYR A 70 12.89 9.43 -3.65
CA TYR A 70 13.05 10.82 -3.25
C TYR A 70 12.19 11.14 -2.02
N PHE A 71 10.93 10.75 -2.00
CA PHE A 71 10.02 11.01 -0.88
C PHE A 71 10.49 10.32 0.39
N VAL A 72 10.82 9.03 0.32
CA VAL A 72 11.31 8.26 1.45
C VAL A 72 12.59 8.85 2.03
N ASN A 73 13.57 9.22 1.18
CA ASN A 73 14.82 9.82 1.65
C ASN A 73 14.59 11.20 2.26
N THR A 74 13.67 11.98 1.71
CA THR A 74 13.29 13.27 2.29
C THR A 74 12.63 13.11 3.67
N LEU A 75 11.78 12.09 3.86
CA LEU A 75 11.22 11.78 5.18
C LEU A 75 12.32 11.39 6.18
N TYR A 76 13.30 10.59 5.75
CA TYR A 76 14.43 10.21 6.58
C TYR A 76 15.30 11.41 6.99
N GLU A 77 15.66 12.27 6.05
CA GLU A 77 16.48 13.48 6.28
C GLU A 77 15.80 14.44 7.26
N ASN A 78 14.45 14.50 7.22
CA ASN A 78 13.66 15.29 8.16
C ASN A 78 13.28 14.54 9.44
N LYS A 79 13.84 13.36 9.71
CA LYS A 79 13.59 12.52 10.89
C LYS A 79 12.12 12.14 11.10
N LEU A 80 11.38 12.01 10.00
CA LEU A 80 9.97 11.64 9.99
C LEU A 80 9.76 10.13 9.81
N ASN A 81 10.76 9.43 9.25
CA ASN A 81 10.73 7.97 9.11
C ASN A 81 12.15 7.38 9.21
N ALA A 82 12.25 6.13 9.67
CA ALA A 82 13.54 5.42 9.80
C ALA A 82 14.03 4.84 8.46
N LEU A 83 13.13 4.55 7.52
CA LEU A 83 13.46 4.00 6.21
C LEU A 83 14.19 5.04 5.35
N ARG A 84 15.26 4.60 4.67
CA ARG A 84 15.91 5.36 3.60
C ARG A 84 16.40 4.43 2.49
N TYR A 85 16.34 4.86 1.27
CA TYR A 85 17.01 4.18 0.17
C TYR A 85 18.48 4.58 0.08
N LEU A 86 19.34 3.62 -0.28
CA LEU A 86 20.78 3.81 -0.44
C LEU A 86 21.16 3.78 -1.92
N SER A 87 22.12 4.59 -2.31
CA SER A 87 22.68 4.52 -3.65
C SER A 87 23.56 3.28 -3.83
N PHE A 88 23.55 2.72 -5.02
CA PHE A 88 24.53 1.72 -5.46
C PHE A 88 25.92 2.34 -5.63
N PRO A 89 27.00 1.53 -5.82
CA PRO A 89 28.34 2.06 -5.97
C PRO A 89 28.54 3.08 -7.12
N ASP A 90 27.68 3.02 -8.14
CA ASP A 90 27.66 3.98 -9.26
C ASP A 90 26.86 5.26 -8.96
N GLY A 91 26.39 5.45 -7.73
CA GLY A 91 25.63 6.61 -7.28
C GLY A 91 24.13 6.56 -7.56
N LYS A 92 23.64 5.57 -8.30
CA LYS A 92 22.22 5.43 -8.61
C LYS A 92 21.46 4.77 -7.46
N PHE A 93 20.23 5.19 -7.24
CA PHE A 93 19.32 4.58 -6.25
C PHE A 93 18.50 3.41 -6.83
N ILE A 94 18.38 3.34 -8.15
CA ILE A 94 17.60 2.34 -8.85
C ILE A 94 18.47 1.72 -9.94
N HIS A 95 18.64 0.42 -9.88
CA HIS A 95 19.21 -0.34 -11.00
C HIS A 95 18.08 -1.01 -11.79
N ARG A 96 18.21 -0.96 -13.10
CA ARG A 96 17.31 -1.62 -14.04
C ARG A 96 18.05 -2.68 -14.82
N LEU A 97 17.46 -3.87 -14.91
CA LEU A 97 17.89 -4.93 -15.81
C LEU A 97 16.75 -5.29 -16.74
N ASP A 98 16.97 -5.12 -18.03
CA ASP A 98 16.00 -5.56 -19.02
C ASP A 98 16.07 -7.07 -19.22
N VAL A 99 14.91 -7.72 -19.20
CA VAL A 99 14.71 -9.13 -19.50
C VAL A 99 13.79 -9.25 -20.72
N LYS A 100 13.62 -10.48 -21.24
CA LYS A 100 12.87 -10.73 -22.49
C LYS A 100 11.51 -10.02 -22.51
N ASP A 101 10.72 -10.18 -21.46
CA ASP A 101 9.31 -9.75 -21.43
C ASP A 101 9.05 -8.58 -20.47
N GLY A 102 10.09 -7.93 -19.94
CA GLY A 102 9.94 -6.86 -18.96
C GLY A 102 11.25 -6.24 -18.51
N SER A 103 11.21 -5.64 -17.32
CA SER A 103 12.39 -5.12 -16.62
C SER A 103 12.31 -5.44 -15.14
N LEU A 104 13.47 -5.73 -14.56
CA LEU A 104 13.68 -5.82 -13.13
C LEU A 104 14.23 -4.50 -12.62
N PHE A 105 13.70 -4.03 -11.51
CA PHE A 105 14.17 -2.83 -10.80
C PHE A 105 14.66 -3.24 -9.43
N PHE A 106 15.83 -2.77 -9.05
CA PHE A 106 16.47 -3.07 -7.78
C PHE A 106 16.63 -1.78 -6.99
N LEU A 107 16.13 -1.79 -5.77
CA LEU A 107 16.31 -0.74 -4.78
C LEU A 107 16.94 -1.35 -3.54
N LYS A 108 17.70 -0.58 -2.77
CA LYS A 108 18.29 -1.08 -1.54
C LYS A 108 18.14 -0.12 -0.38
N TYR A 109 17.99 -0.70 0.82
CA TYR A 109 17.87 0.05 2.06
C TYR A 109 18.48 -0.73 3.24
N PRO A 110 18.87 -0.08 4.34
CA PRO A 110 19.35 -0.78 5.52
C PRO A 110 18.31 -1.72 6.07
N TYR A 111 18.73 -2.88 6.55
CA TYR A 111 17.82 -3.76 7.29
C TYR A 111 17.41 -3.08 8.59
N LEU A 112 16.13 -2.78 8.74
CA LEU A 112 15.57 -2.23 9.96
C LEU A 112 15.22 -3.38 10.91
N LYS A 113 15.94 -3.44 12.03
CA LYS A 113 15.67 -4.44 13.06
C LYS A 113 14.46 -4.01 13.89
N GLY A 114 13.40 -4.79 13.85
CA GLY A 114 12.16 -4.49 14.57
C GLY A 114 11.18 -5.65 14.45
N GLU A 115 10.07 -5.53 15.16
CA GLU A 115 8.97 -6.48 15.11
C GLU A 115 7.78 -5.84 14.36
N ARG A 116 6.95 -6.67 13.75
CA ARG A 116 5.71 -6.17 13.13
C ARG A 116 4.84 -5.51 14.18
N MET A 117 4.39 -4.30 13.89
CA MET A 117 3.58 -3.54 14.81
C MET A 117 2.23 -4.23 15.07
N THR A 118 1.93 -4.48 16.34
CA THR A 118 0.60 -4.88 16.77
C THR A 118 -0.24 -3.64 17.05
N PHE A 119 -1.54 -3.70 16.75
CA PHE A 119 -2.45 -2.61 17.03
C PHE A 119 -2.82 -2.58 18.52
N SER A 120 -2.07 -1.79 19.28
CA SER A 120 -2.32 -1.42 20.66
C SER A 120 -2.55 0.08 20.78
N SER A 121 -3.20 0.55 21.84
CA SER A 121 -3.45 1.98 22.05
C SER A 121 -2.15 2.81 22.04
N SER A 122 -1.06 2.30 22.64
CA SER A 122 0.25 2.99 22.64
C SER A 122 0.85 3.10 21.25
N ASN A 123 0.88 1.99 20.50
CA ASN A 123 1.45 1.95 19.14
C ASN A 123 0.64 2.81 18.16
N LEU A 124 -0.70 2.80 18.30
CA LEU A 124 -1.58 3.65 17.51
C LEU A 124 -1.40 5.14 17.81
N SER A 125 -1.16 5.50 19.08
CA SER A 125 -0.85 6.89 19.44
C SER A 125 0.42 7.38 18.78
N GLU A 126 1.45 6.55 18.76
CA GLU A 126 2.72 6.88 18.11
C GLU A 126 2.58 6.98 16.61
N LEU A 127 1.93 5.98 15.98
CA LEU A 127 1.65 5.99 14.54
C LEU A 127 0.82 7.22 14.15
N ALA A 128 -0.21 7.57 14.92
CA ALA A 128 -1.07 8.72 14.66
C ALA A 128 -0.27 10.04 14.65
N ARG A 129 0.60 10.27 15.64
CA ARG A 129 1.48 11.45 15.68
C ARG A 129 2.45 11.47 14.50
N LYS A 130 3.07 10.32 14.21
CA LYS A 130 4.02 10.16 13.09
C LYS A 130 3.33 10.45 11.76
N LEU A 131 2.17 9.86 11.52
CA LEU A 131 1.41 10.05 10.30
C LEU A 131 0.94 11.50 10.13
N ALA A 132 0.47 12.13 11.21
CA ALA A 132 0.12 13.56 11.18
C ALA A 132 1.31 14.43 10.80
N ASN A 133 2.51 14.13 11.33
CA ASN A 133 3.74 14.86 10.99
C ASN A 133 4.14 14.65 9.52
N ILE A 134 4.07 13.42 9.01
CA ILE A 134 4.33 13.12 7.59
C ILE A 134 3.34 13.87 6.69
N HIS A 135 2.05 13.85 7.01
CA HIS A 135 1.02 14.55 6.24
C HIS A 135 1.17 16.07 6.27
N ASN A 136 1.53 16.65 7.43
CA ASN A 136 1.81 18.08 7.55
C ASN A 136 3.06 18.48 6.76
N PHE A 137 4.08 17.65 6.80
CA PHE A 137 5.29 17.84 6.01
C PHE A 137 4.98 17.75 4.51
N SER A 138 4.30 16.69 4.07
CA SER A 138 3.89 16.49 2.67
C SER A 138 3.12 17.67 2.11
N GLN A 139 2.22 18.27 2.90
CA GLN A 139 1.45 19.44 2.47
C GLN A 139 2.33 20.65 2.19
N ARG A 140 3.34 20.90 3.02
CA ARG A 140 4.29 22.00 2.84
C ARG A 140 5.26 21.75 1.69
N TYR A 141 5.63 20.49 1.51
CA TYR A 141 6.64 20.06 0.56
C TYR A 141 6.12 19.99 -0.88
N LEU A 142 4.82 19.86 -1.07
CA LEU A 142 4.14 19.85 -2.37
C LEU A 142 4.47 21.04 -3.30
N MET A 143 4.95 22.12 -2.72
CA MET A 143 5.32 23.33 -3.49
C MET A 143 6.57 23.13 -4.38
N THR A 144 7.33 22.05 -4.19
CA THR A 144 8.62 21.82 -4.85
C THR A 144 8.60 20.63 -5.82
N PHE A 145 7.59 19.76 -5.79
CA PHE A 145 7.43 18.65 -6.73
C PHE A 145 6.64 19.10 -7.96
N GLU A 146 7.24 18.98 -9.13
CA GLU A 146 6.45 18.99 -10.36
C GLU A 146 5.49 17.80 -10.29
N ARG A 147 4.20 18.10 -10.24
CA ARG A 147 3.16 17.09 -10.40
C ARG A 147 3.45 16.34 -11.69
N VAL A 148 3.53 15.03 -11.64
CA VAL A 148 3.37 14.18 -12.81
C VAL A 148 1.87 13.88 -12.91
N PRO A 149 1.05 14.75 -13.52
CA PRO A 149 -0.43 14.69 -13.44
C PRO A 149 -0.97 13.37 -14.03
N PHE A 150 -0.30 12.89 -15.04
CA PHE A 150 -0.69 11.70 -15.80
C PHE A 150 -0.71 10.42 -14.95
N TYR A 151 0.14 10.36 -13.93
CA TYR A 151 0.31 9.14 -13.16
C TYR A 151 -0.78 8.94 -12.09
N ASP A 152 -1.14 10.02 -11.41
CA ASP A 152 -2.17 9.97 -10.37
C ASP A 152 -3.55 9.72 -10.98
N ASP A 153 -3.81 10.26 -12.18
CA ASP A 153 -5.02 9.97 -12.96
C ASP A 153 -5.02 8.53 -13.48
N LEU A 154 -3.88 8.00 -13.91
CA LEU A 154 -3.77 6.63 -14.39
C LEU A 154 -3.93 5.62 -13.24
N ILE A 155 -3.25 5.83 -12.08
CA ILE A 155 -3.40 4.95 -10.92
C ILE A 155 -4.82 5.02 -10.38
N SER A 156 -5.38 6.21 -10.19
CA SER A 156 -6.77 6.33 -9.74
C SER A 156 -7.74 5.70 -10.75
N SER A 157 -7.49 5.86 -12.06
CA SER A 157 -8.31 5.24 -13.09
C SER A 157 -8.17 3.71 -13.16
N LEU A 158 -7.00 3.16 -12.83
CA LEU A 158 -6.74 1.72 -12.87
C LEU A 158 -7.32 1.00 -11.65
N HIS A 159 -7.21 1.60 -10.45
CA HIS A 159 -7.92 1.06 -9.28
C HIS A 159 -9.44 1.02 -9.48
N PHE A 160 -10.01 1.99 -10.19
CA PHE A 160 -11.45 2.04 -10.49
C PHE A 160 -11.86 1.31 -11.77
N ARG A 161 -10.91 0.96 -12.66
CA ARG A 161 -11.19 0.22 -13.92
C ARG A 161 -10.92 -1.28 -13.84
N ALA A 162 -10.21 -1.73 -12.81
CA ALA A 162 -9.88 -3.15 -12.64
C ALA A 162 -11.13 -4.03 -12.49
N PHE A 163 -12.29 -3.41 -12.18
CA PHE A 163 -13.53 -4.11 -11.95
C PHE A 163 -14.62 -3.61 -12.88
N SER A 164 -15.06 -4.46 -13.78
CA SER A 164 -16.36 -4.36 -14.41
C SER A 164 -17.33 -5.27 -13.67
N TYR A 165 -18.59 -4.85 -13.61
CA TYR A 165 -19.65 -5.74 -13.17
C TYR A 165 -19.59 -7.08 -13.92
N ASN A 166 -19.59 -8.18 -13.18
CA ASN A 166 -19.48 -9.50 -13.75
C ASN A 166 -20.77 -10.31 -13.54
N PRO A 167 -21.61 -10.47 -14.57
CA PRO A 167 -22.87 -11.22 -14.47
C PRO A 167 -22.70 -12.68 -14.03
N GLN A 168 -21.53 -13.27 -14.21
CA GLN A 168 -21.27 -14.64 -13.74
C GLN A 168 -21.17 -14.68 -12.22
N LEU A 169 -20.59 -13.66 -11.59
CA LEU A 169 -20.52 -13.57 -10.14
C LEU A 169 -21.90 -13.36 -9.50
N GLU A 170 -22.78 -12.63 -10.15
CA GLU A 170 -24.15 -12.46 -9.67
C GLU A 170 -24.87 -13.80 -9.47
N ARG A 171 -24.60 -14.78 -10.35
CA ARG A 171 -25.20 -16.12 -10.27
C ARG A 171 -24.59 -17.01 -9.20
N ILE A 172 -23.36 -16.70 -8.78
CA ILE A 172 -22.56 -17.55 -7.89
C ILE A 172 -22.52 -16.99 -6.48
N VAL A 173 -22.47 -15.67 -6.32
CA VAL A 173 -22.30 -14.98 -5.04
C VAL A 173 -23.58 -14.25 -4.68
N LEU A 174 -24.28 -14.75 -3.67
CA LEU A 174 -25.47 -14.08 -3.15
C LEU A 174 -25.10 -12.68 -2.64
N GLY A 175 -25.88 -11.68 -3.04
CA GLY A 175 -25.61 -10.28 -2.65
C GLY A 175 -24.57 -9.55 -3.50
N TYR A 176 -23.96 -10.19 -4.50
CA TYR A 176 -22.93 -9.52 -5.35
C TYR A 176 -23.43 -8.22 -5.96
N GLN A 177 -24.67 -8.19 -6.44
CA GLN A 177 -25.27 -7.00 -7.03
C GLN A 177 -25.38 -5.84 -6.01
N ALA A 178 -25.75 -6.15 -4.77
CA ALA A 178 -25.83 -5.15 -3.70
C ALA A 178 -24.46 -4.59 -3.37
N LEU A 179 -23.43 -5.45 -3.25
CA LEU A 179 -22.06 -5.04 -3.03
C LEU A 179 -21.51 -4.17 -4.15
N TRP A 180 -21.78 -4.57 -5.38
CA TRP A 180 -21.37 -3.80 -6.54
C TRP A 180 -22.00 -2.40 -6.54
N LYS A 181 -23.27 -2.32 -6.17
CA LYS A 181 -23.96 -1.04 -6.03
C LYS A 181 -23.33 -0.15 -4.96
N ILE A 182 -23.07 -0.70 -3.78
CA ILE A 182 -22.37 0.00 -2.69
C ILE A 182 -20.99 0.49 -3.15
N PHE A 183 -20.23 -0.36 -3.83
CA PHE A 183 -18.94 -0.01 -4.41
C PHE A 183 -19.03 1.17 -5.36
N GLN A 184 -19.97 1.15 -6.30
CA GLN A 184 -20.15 2.22 -7.29
C GLN A 184 -20.55 3.54 -6.62
N GLU A 185 -21.55 3.52 -5.74
CA GLU A 185 -22.03 4.71 -5.04
C GLU A 185 -20.93 5.34 -4.15
N ASN A 186 -20.17 4.51 -3.45
CA ASN A 186 -19.05 4.97 -2.65
C ASN A 186 -17.92 5.55 -3.51
N THR A 187 -17.61 4.89 -4.64
CA THR A 187 -16.61 5.36 -5.62
C THR A 187 -16.96 6.74 -6.17
N GLU A 188 -18.21 6.93 -6.63
CA GLU A 188 -18.65 8.22 -7.17
C GLU A 188 -18.65 9.32 -6.10
N THR A 189 -19.03 8.98 -4.87
CA THR A 189 -18.98 9.92 -3.74
C THR A 189 -17.53 10.35 -3.47
N LEU A 190 -16.59 9.41 -3.38
CA LEU A 190 -15.17 9.71 -3.16
C LEU A 190 -14.57 10.55 -4.29
N LYS A 191 -14.94 10.26 -5.55
CA LYS A 191 -14.51 11.08 -6.69
C LYS A 191 -14.98 12.52 -6.58
N SER A 192 -16.23 12.72 -6.16
CA SER A 192 -16.79 14.07 -5.98
C SER A 192 -16.15 14.87 -4.85
N MET A 193 -15.60 14.18 -3.84
CA MET A 193 -14.93 14.79 -2.69
C MET A 193 -13.47 15.13 -2.95
N LYS A 194 -12.85 14.58 -3.99
CA LYS A 194 -11.46 14.90 -4.35
C LYS A 194 -11.32 16.37 -4.72
N SER A 195 -10.56 17.09 -3.91
CA SER A 195 -10.20 18.48 -4.14
C SER A 195 -8.69 18.59 -4.26
N GLU A 196 -8.22 19.15 -5.36
CA GLU A 196 -6.77 19.35 -5.58
C GLU A 196 -6.07 20.12 -4.45
N LYS A 197 -6.77 21.03 -3.80
CA LYS A 197 -6.23 21.86 -2.72
C LYS A 197 -5.94 21.07 -1.43
N ARG A 198 -6.55 19.90 -1.23
CA ARG A 198 -6.36 19.05 -0.05
C ARG A 198 -5.41 17.90 -0.28
N ASN A 199 -5.06 17.63 -1.54
CA ASN A 199 -4.18 16.51 -1.87
C ASN A 199 -2.78 16.73 -1.29
N ILE A 200 -2.26 15.69 -0.69
CA ILE A 200 -0.90 15.59 -0.17
C ILE A 200 -0.27 14.32 -0.69
N PHE A 201 1.02 14.14 -0.49
CA PHE A 201 1.66 12.86 -0.78
C PHE A 201 1.40 11.89 0.37
N ILE A 202 0.75 10.77 0.09
CA ILE A 202 0.33 9.75 1.05
C ILE A 202 1.05 8.43 0.79
N HIS A 203 1.05 7.53 1.78
CA HIS A 203 1.60 6.19 1.68
C HIS A 203 0.70 5.24 0.88
N ASN A 204 -0.59 5.30 1.13
CA ASN A 204 -1.67 4.55 0.46
C ASN A 204 -1.72 3.02 0.67
N ASP A 205 -0.84 2.45 1.49
CA ASP A 205 -0.86 1.01 1.84
C ASP A 205 -0.50 0.77 3.32
N LEU A 206 -1.12 1.53 4.22
CA LEU A 206 -0.88 1.45 5.66
C LEU A 206 -1.62 0.26 6.29
N HIS A 207 -0.91 -0.84 6.47
CA HIS A 207 -1.37 -1.99 7.24
C HIS A 207 -0.23 -2.57 8.09
N ASN A 208 -0.54 -3.50 9.00
CA ASN A 208 0.42 -3.97 10.00
C ASN A 208 1.69 -4.60 9.39
N GLU A 209 1.63 -5.10 8.16
CA GLU A 209 2.80 -5.69 7.49
C GLU A 209 3.79 -4.64 7.01
N ASN A 210 3.34 -3.41 6.81
CA ASN A 210 4.17 -2.27 6.42
C ASN A 210 4.60 -1.40 7.61
N LEU A 211 4.33 -1.86 8.85
CA LEU A 211 4.65 -1.14 10.07
C LEU A 211 5.57 -1.97 10.96
N LEU A 212 6.76 -1.43 11.26
CA LEU A 212 7.70 -2.04 12.19
C LEU A 212 7.83 -1.21 13.46
N LEU A 213 7.82 -1.89 14.61
CA LEU A 213 8.20 -1.31 15.88
C LEU A 213 9.72 -1.50 16.07
N CYS A 214 10.49 -0.44 15.86
CA CYS A 214 11.95 -0.40 15.98
C CYS A 214 12.31 0.26 17.31
N GLU A 215 12.81 -0.50 18.29
CA GLU A 215 13.16 0.01 19.64
C GLU A 215 12.06 0.88 20.27
N LYS A 216 11.95 2.14 19.90
CA LYS A 216 11.00 3.10 20.47
C LYS A 216 10.20 3.88 19.43
N GLU A 217 10.34 3.58 18.16
CA GLU A 217 9.60 4.28 17.11
C GLU A 217 8.96 3.31 16.11
N VAL A 218 7.84 3.74 15.55
CA VAL A 218 7.20 3.06 14.42
C VAL A 218 7.90 3.46 13.13
N ALA A 219 8.49 2.50 12.42
CA ALA A 219 8.97 2.69 11.05
C ALA A 219 7.89 2.27 10.04
N ILE A 220 7.66 3.12 9.05
CA ILE A 220 6.75 2.85 7.94
C ILE A 220 7.60 2.35 6.76
N LEU A 221 7.22 1.19 6.21
CA LEU A 221 7.89 0.51 5.11
C LEU A 221 7.02 0.53 3.87
N ASP A 222 7.61 0.17 2.74
CA ASP A 222 6.92 -0.10 1.46
C ASP A 222 6.04 1.07 0.95
N PHE A 223 6.70 2.12 0.50
CA PHE A 223 6.07 3.29 -0.12
C PHE A 223 5.74 3.07 -1.61
N GLY A 224 5.71 1.82 -2.07
CA GLY A 224 5.44 1.47 -3.46
C GLY A 224 4.12 2.00 -4.01
N ASP A 225 3.11 2.17 -3.17
CA ASP A 225 1.80 2.69 -3.56
C ASP A 225 1.61 4.20 -3.28
N CYS A 226 2.70 4.88 -2.89
CA CYS A 226 2.62 6.30 -2.53
C CYS A 226 2.14 7.18 -3.69
N ARG A 227 1.22 8.11 -3.39
CA ARG A 227 0.58 8.97 -4.39
C ARG A 227 0.07 10.29 -3.82
N TYR A 228 -0.36 11.18 -4.70
CA TYR A 228 -1.12 12.37 -4.30
C TYR A 228 -2.58 12.02 -4.09
N SER A 229 -3.08 12.21 -2.87
CA SER A 229 -4.49 12.04 -2.52
C SER A 229 -4.84 12.75 -1.23
N LEU A 230 -6.06 12.53 -0.74
CA LEU A 230 -6.51 13.03 0.55
C LEU A 230 -5.84 12.24 1.69
N PRO A 231 -5.46 12.89 2.80
CA PRO A 231 -4.93 12.19 3.98
C PRO A 231 -5.92 11.17 4.56
N GLU A 232 -7.21 11.38 4.35
CA GLU A 232 -8.28 10.46 4.70
C GLU A 232 -8.14 9.08 4.05
N GLU A 233 -7.50 8.99 2.88
CA GLU A 233 -7.26 7.72 2.20
C GLU A 233 -6.22 6.87 2.91
N ASP A 234 -5.11 7.46 3.39
CA ASP A 234 -4.13 6.76 4.23
C ASP A 234 -4.75 6.24 5.52
N ILE A 235 -5.58 7.06 6.15
CA ILE A 235 -6.27 6.68 7.38
C ILE A 235 -7.30 5.59 7.10
N GLY A 236 -8.03 5.66 5.99
CA GLY A 236 -8.97 4.63 5.58
C GLY A 236 -8.27 3.28 5.35
N THR A 237 -7.12 3.28 4.70
CA THR A 237 -6.31 2.07 4.50
C THR A 237 -5.83 1.48 5.83
N LEU A 238 -5.37 2.33 6.76
CA LEU A 238 -5.01 1.92 8.11
C LEU A 238 -6.22 1.32 8.86
N PHE A 239 -7.38 1.95 8.78
CA PHE A 239 -8.61 1.47 9.44
C PHE A 239 -9.04 0.11 8.90
N TRP A 240 -8.98 -0.09 7.59
CA TRP A 240 -9.17 -1.41 7.01
C TRP A 240 -8.18 -2.43 7.58
N GLY A 241 -6.90 -2.08 7.72
CA GLY A 241 -5.89 -2.96 8.32
C GLY A 241 -6.15 -3.29 9.79
N ILE A 242 -6.66 -2.33 10.58
CA ILE A 242 -7.05 -2.55 11.98
C ILE A 242 -8.26 -3.50 12.05
N LEU A 243 -9.29 -3.29 11.23
CA LEU A 243 -10.49 -4.13 11.16
C LEU A 243 -10.17 -5.60 10.88
N GLN A 244 -9.12 -5.88 10.09
CA GLN A 244 -8.68 -7.25 9.82
C GLN A 244 -8.09 -7.99 11.04
N LYS A 245 -7.75 -7.27 12.12
CA LYS A 245 -7.01 -7.78 13.27
C LYS A 245 -7.73 -7.62 14.61
N VAL A 246 -8.74 -6.76 14.65
CA VAL A 246 -9.41 -6.36 15.90
C VAL A 246 -10.92 -6.41 15.69
N GLU A 247 -11.66 -6.96 16.67
CA GLU A 247 -13.11 -7.18 16.58
C GLU A 247 -13.91 -6.27 17.54
N GLY A 248 -15.12 -5.89 17.10
CA GLY A 248 -16.16 -5.32 17.94
C GLY A 248 -15.80 -3.99 18.63
N ALA A 249 -16.24 -3.84 19.89
CA ALA A 249 -16.06 -2.60 20.67
C ALA A 249 -14.59 -2.14 20.81
N LYS A 250 -13.64 -3.07 20.76
CA LYS A 250 -12.21 -2.76 20.80
C LYS A 250 -11.75 -1.98 19.58
N TYR A 251 -12.39 -2.19 18.43
CA TYR A 251 -12.09 -1.44 17.22
C TYR A 251 -12.44 0.04 17.38
N GLU A 252 -13.62 0.37 17.89
CA GLU A 252 -14.04 1.76 18.14
C GLU A 252 -13.09 2.47 19.10
N GLU A 253 -12.74 1.80 20.22
CA GLU A 253 -11.75 2.32 21.16
C GLU A 253 -10.42 2.66 20.48
N MET A 254 -9.94 1.80 19.59
CA MET A 254 -8.69 2.02 18.86
C MET A 254 -8.77 3.19 17.87
N LEU A 255 -9.91 3.35 17.18
CA LEU A 255 -10.12 4.47 16.28
C LEU A 255 -10.17 5.80 17.04
N ASP A 256 -10.91 5.86 18.14
CA ASP A 256 -10.98 7.06 18.98
C ASP A 256 -9.61 7.41 19.54
N HIS A 257 -8.86 6.38 19.93
CA HIS A 257 -7.48 6.56 20.39
C HIS A 257 -6.59 7.12 19.29
N PHE A 258 -6.68 6.59 18.06
CA PHE A 258 -5.94 7.11 16.91
C PHE A 258 -6.30 8.59 16.65
N PHE A 259 -7.59 8.91 16.55
CA PHE A 259 -8.03 10.28 16.27
C PHE A 259 -7.65 11.28 17.36
N LYS A 260 -7.57 10.85 18.62
CA LYS A 260 -7.10 11.68 19.72
C LYS A 260 -5.68 12.19 19.53
N TYR A 261 -4.81 11.40 18.88
CA TYR A 261 -3.40 11.72 18.70
C TYR A 261 -3.04 12.15 17.28
N TYR A 262 -3.93 11.96 16.33
CA TYR A 262 -3.78 12.50 14.98
C TYR A 262 -4.17 13.98 14.98
N SER A 263 -3.18 14.84 15.15
CA SER A 263 -3.38 16.29 15.43
C SER A 263 -3.80 17.14 14.23
N ARG A 264 -3.98 16.53 13.05
CA ARG A 264 -4.39 17.23 11.83
C ARG A 264 -5.91 17.17 11.67
N PRO A 265 -6.58 18.27 11.22
CA PRO A 265 -7.99 18.23 10.86
C PRO A 265 -8.26 17.19 9.77
N ILE A 266 -9.25 16.34 9.98
CA ILE A 266 -9.62 15.24 9.08
C ILE A 266 -11.13 15.03 9.11
N ASP A 267 -11.67 14.63 7.97
CA ASP A 267 -13.04 14.16 7.87
C ASP A 267 -13.09 12.65 8.15
N LYS A 268 -13.63 12.29 9.31
CA LYS A 268 -13.76 10.89 9.75
C LYS A 268 -14.64 10.10 8.79
N THR A 269 -15.75 10.67 8.33
CA THR A 269 -16.68 10.00 7.40
C THR A 269 -15.99 9.66 6.09
N VAL A 270 -15.18 10.58 5.55
CA VAL A 270 -14.37 10.33 4.36
C VAL A 270 -13.35 9.21 4.60
N SER A 271 -12.72 9.16 5.76
CA SER A 271 -11.79 8.08 6.13
C SER A 271 -12.50 6.72 6.17
N PHE A 272 -13.73 6.64 6.72
CA PHE A 272 -14.52 5.41 6.70
C PHE A 272 -14.95 5.01 5.28
N ARG A 273 -15.26 5.97 4.41
CA ARG A 273 -15.53 5.70 3.00
C ARG A 273 -14.32 5.08 2.29
N TYR A 274 -13.12 5.56 2.56
CA TYR A 274 -11.90 4.95 2.01
C TYR A 274 -11.63 3.56 2.59
N ALA A 275 -11.90 3.31 3.87
CA ALA A 275 -11.81 1.98 4.46
C ALA A 275 -12.78 1.00 3.79
N LEU A 276 -14.03 1.42 3.58
CA LEU A 276 -15.04 0.63 2.87
C LEU A 276 -14.61 0.38 1.41
N GLN A 277 -14.10 1.41 0.72
CA GLN A 277 -13.61 1.27 -0.65
C GLN A 277 -12.49 0.24 -0.74
N ARG A 278 -11.48 0.32 0.15
CA ARG A 278 -10.36 -0.64 0.17
C ARG A 278 -10.85 -2.06 0.43
N PHE A 279 -11.81 -2.21 1.32
CA PHE A 279 -12.41 -3.49 1.61
C PHE A 279 -13.10 -4.11 0.38
N LEU A 280 -13.96 -3.34 -0.28
CA LEU A 280 -14.71 -3.78 -1.46
C LEU A 280 -13.80 -4.02 -2.67
N ASP A 281 -12.80 -3.15 -2.90
CA ASP A 281 -11.79 -3.30 -3.95
C ASP A 281 -11.10 -4.67 -3.86
N ILE A 282 -10.58 -5.01 -2.69
CA ILE A 282 -9.86 -6.25 -2.47
C ILE A 282 -10.78 -7.46 -2.67
N HIS A 283 -12.00 -7.40 -2.13
CA HIS A 283 -12.95 -8.50 -2.26
C HIS A 283 -13.41 -8.73 -3.70
N LEU A 284 -13.81 -7.67 -4.39
CA LEU A 284 -14.25 -7.76 -5.76
C LEU A 284 -13.12 -8.20 -6.69
N TYR A 285 -11.87 -7.76 -6.41
CA TYR A 285 -10.70 -8.24 -7.13
C TYR A 285 -10.57 -9.76 -7.02
N TYR A 286 -10.51 -10.29 -5.82
CA TYR A 286 -10.32 -11.74 -5.62
C TYR A 286 -11.50 -12.56 -6.16
N LEU A 287 -12.73 -12.08 -6.05
CA LEU A 287 -13.88 -12.73 -6.66
C LEU A 287 -13.74 -12.81 -8.18
N ASN A 288 -13.30 -11.75 -8.84
CA ASN A 288 -13.12 -11.75 -10.30
C ASN A 288 -11.94 -12.62 -10.75
N GLU A 289 -10.79 -12.55 -10.07
CA GLU A 289 -9.61 -13.34 -10.42
C GLU A 289 -9.83 -14.85 -10.25
N ASN A 290 -10.59 -15.24 -9.23
CA ASN A 290 -10.80 -16.63 -8.87
C ASN A 290 -12.02 -17.28 -9.55
N LEU A 291 -12.65 -16.60 -10.51
CA LEU A 291 -13.81 -17.13 -11.24
C LEU A 291 -13.59 -18.52 -11.87
N LYS A 292 -12.34 -18.81 -12.25
CA LYS A 292 -11.97 -20.08 -12.89
C LYS A 292 -11.71 -21.21 -11.89
N GLU A 293 -11.67 -20.90 -10.59
CA GLU A 293 -11.31 -21.84 -9.52
C GLU A 293 -12.42 -21.92 -8.46
N PRO A 294 -13.40 -22.83 -8.61
CA PRO A 294 -14.56 -22.91 -7.71
C PRO A 294 -14.23 -23.02 -6.21
N GLY A 295 -13.12 -23.66 -5.86
CA GLY A 295 -12.66 -23.78 -4.47
C GLY A 295 -12.25 -22.43 -3.87
N LEU A 296 -11.59 -21.57 -4.66
CA LEU A 296 -11.19 -20.23 -4.24
C LEU A 296 -12.40 -19.29 -4.12
N ILE A 297 -13.39 -19.41 -5.01
CA ILE A 297 -14.65 -18.66 -4.89
C ILE A 297 -15.36 -19.02 -3.59
N LYS A 298 -15.44 -20.31 -3.27
CA LYS A 298 -16.04 -20.75 -2.01
C LYS A 298 -15.31 -20.14 -0.80
N TYR A 299 -13.99 -20.19 -0.79
CA TYR A 299 -13.18 -19.58 0.26
C TYR A 299 -13.41 -18.07 0.39
N GLN A 300 -13.42 -17.33 -0.71
CA GLN A 300 -13.68 -15.89 -0.70
C GLN A 300 -15.09 -15.56 -0.21
N LYS A 301 -16.08 -16.37 -0.58
CA LYS A 301 -17.45 -16.22 -0.10
C LYS A 301 -17.57 -16.46 1.40
N GLU A 302 -16.90 -17.49 1.94
CA GLU A 302 -16.86 -17.77 3.38
C GLU A 302 -16.15 -16.64 4.14
N LYS A 303 -15.06 -16.12 3.59
CA LYS A 303 -14.34 -14.97 4.12
C LYS A 303 -15.23 -13.73 4.12
N PHE A 304 -15.92 -13.46 3.01
CA PHE A 304 -16.84 -12.33 2.89
C PHE A 304 -17.97 -12.39 3.93
N ASN A 305 -18.61 -13.55 4.11
CA ASN A 305 -19.67 -13.72 5.12
C ASN A 305 -19.19 -13.43 6.55
N LYS A 306 -17.91 -13.72 6.86
CA LYS A 306 -17.31 -13.37 8.15
C LYS A 306 -17.06 -11.87 8.30
N GLU A 307 -16.86 -11.17 7.19
CA GLU A 307 -16.52 -9.76 7.13
C GLU A 307 -17.74 -8.86 6.88
N GLU A 308 -18.94 -9.45 6.70
CA GLU A 308 -20.21 -8.72 6.50
C GLU A 308 -20.47 -7.71 7.66
N ALA A 309 -20.24 -8.13 8.89
CA ALA A 309 -20.35 -7.25 10.05
C ALA A 309 -19.42 -6.03 10.00
N MET A 310 -18.25 -6.15 9.34
CA MET A 310 -17.33 -5.04 9.16
C MET A 310 -17.85 -4.04 8.14
N ILE A 311 -18.50 -4.53 7.07
CA ILE A 311 -19.13 -3.67 6.07
C ILE A 311 -20.28 -2.90 6.71
N ASP A 312 -21.15 -3.58 7.44
CA ASP A 312 -22.28 -2.97 8.15
C ASP A 312 -21.80 -1.89 9.14
N PHE A 313 -20.73 -2.20 9.88
CA PHE A 313 -20.10 -1.24 10.76
C PHE A 313 -19.59 -0.01 9.99
N LEU A 314 -18.85 -0.18 8.88
CA LEU A 314 -18.35 0.94 8.09
C LEU A 314 -19.48 1.76 7.47
N ILE A 315 -20.56 1.10 7.02
CA ILE A 315 -21.76 1.79 6.50
C ILE A 315 -22.41 2.62 7.60
N SER A 316 -22.56 2.07 8.83
CA SER A 316 -23.13 2.83 9.95
C SER A 316 -22.32 4.10 10.24
N LYS A 317 -21.00 4.04 10.24
CA LYS A 317 -20.11 5.20 10.47
C LYS A 317 -20.09 6.22 9.33
N ILE A 318 -20.57 5.84 8.15
CA ILE A 318 -20.73 6.74 7.00
C ILE A 318 -22.07 7.48 7.06
N THR A 319 -23.06 6.89 7.70
CA THR A 319 -24.44 7.40 7.77
C THR A 319 -24.78 8.17 9.06
N GLU A 320 -23.96 8.02 10.10
CA GLU A 320 -23.99 8.88 11.32
C GLU A 320 -23.54 10.32 10.98
#